data_cdb5f682b6488711d68dbc5e81fdc2b3
#
_entry.id   cdb5f682b6488711d68dbc5e81fdc2b3
#
_cell.length_a   1.000
_cell.length_b   1.000
_cell.length_c   1.000
_cell.angle_alpha   90.00
_cell.angle_beta   90.00
_cell.angle_gamma   90.00
#
_symmetry.space_group_name_H-M   'P 1'
#
loop_
_entity.id
_entity.type
_entity.pdbx_description
1 polymer ?
#
loop_
_entity_poly.entity_id
_entity_poly.type
_entity_poly.pdbx_seq_one_letter_code
_entity_poly.pdbx_strand_id
1 'polypeptide(L)'
;MKNLFFAILTILSLGASAQQGIFQPGDYKDGIYDKENAVNRRFIPYTHLREGDVTWEKRVWRDVDMREKVNQPLYYPVEFVTGRMSLFQVLAKYILQGQVIAFNDEEFQIPLELSAIRDKLKKCDSADQTSYTPEGEEVVIKIFQCDSLTILRQIRTFRLKEDWFFDKQKSVLEVRIVGMGVFTYDDEKEALREQFWVYFPSCRPFFAKNEVFNTKNDSERRTFEDIFWKRQFASTITKETNVYGRNINEYSRGIDALLESDRIKMDIFRWEHDLWHF
;
A
#
# COMPACT_ATOMS: atom_id res chain seq x y z
N MET A 1 -16.87 37.33 65.16
CA MET A 1 -17.10 37.77 63.78
C MET A 1 -15.88 37.57 62.86
N LYS A 2 -14.66 37.96 63.29
CA LYS A 2 -13.44 37.74 62.42
C LYS A 2 -13.18 36.31 62.04
N ASN A 3 -13.39 35.36 62.93
CA ASN A 3 -13.13 33.93 62.66
C ASN A 3 -14.17 33.28 61.69
N LEU A 4 -15.39 33.82 61.69
CA LEU A 4 -16.44 33.34 60.79
C LEU A 4 -16.17 33.81 59.33
N PHE A 5 -15.63 35.02 59.20
CA PHE A 5 -15.26 35.58 57.91
C PHE A 5 -14.08 34.82 57.24
N PHE A 6 -13.11 34.36 58.08
CA PHE A 6 -11.99 33.55 57.60
C PHE A 6 -12.44 32.16 57.18
N ALA A 7 -13.38 31.54 57.87
CA ALA A 7 -13.94 30.26 57.53
C ALA A 7 -14.75 30.30 56.23
N ILE A 8 -15.49 31.36 55.97
CA ILE A 8 -16.24 31.56 54.73
C ILE A 8 -15.28 31.81 53.56
N LEU A 9 -14.17 32.54 53.76
CA LEU A 9 -13.17 32.83 52.73
C LEU A 9 -12.41 31.54 52.31
N THR A 10 -12.13 30.61 53.24
CA THR A 10 -11.48 29.34 52.96
C THR A 10 -12.41 28.36 52.24
N ILE A 11 -13.71 28.36 52.49
CA ILE A 11 -14.70 27.55 51.79
C ILE A 11 -14.90 28.06 50.37
N LEU A 12 -14.86 29.35 50.10
CA LEU A 12 -14.92 29.93 48.77
C LEU A 12 -13.68 29.63 47.91
N SER A 13 -12.50 29.53 48.53
CA SER A 13 -11.27 29.14 47.80
C SER A 13 -11.20 27.69 47.41
N LEU A 14 -11.87 26.80 48.12
CA LEU A 14 -12.00 25.37 47.77
C LEU A 14 -12.97 25.12 46.58
N GLY A 15 -13.95 26.02 46.41
CA GLY A 15 -14.89 25.94 45.27
C GLY A 15 -14.30 26.38 43.93
N ALA A 16 -13.24 27.20 43.94
CA ALA A 16 -12.62 27.68 42.71
C ALA A 16 -11.74 26.67 42.01
N SER A 17 -11.26 25.64 42.72
CA SER A 17 -10.47 24.53 42.09
C SER A 17 -11.35 23.48 41.40
N ALA A 18 -12.67 23.49 41.62
CA ALA A 18 -13.58 22.52 41.02
C ALA A 18 -14.06 22.88 39.60
N GLN A 19 -13.65 24.04 39.07
CA GLN A 19 -13.99 24.49 37.71
C GLN A 19 -12.82 24.43 36.74
N GLN A 20 -11.71 23.75 37.07
CA GLN A 20 -10.76 23.39 36.06
C GLN A 20 -11.46 22.33 35.18
N GLY A 21 -11.73 22.72 33.93
CA GLY A 21 -12.36 21.86 32.98
C GLY A 21 -11.62 20.50 32.93
N ILE A 22 -12.37 19.47 32.83
CA ILE A 22 -11.90 18.06 32.78
C ILE A 22 -10.86 17.84 31.66
N PHE A 23 -10.75 18.80 30.77
CA PHE A 23 -9.82 18.76 29.62
C PHE A 23 -8.75 19.84 29.73
N GLN A 24 -7.49 19.44 29.76
CA GLN A 24 -6.35 20.35 29.62
C GLN A 24 -6.11 20.71 28.15
N PRO A 25 -5.55 21.89 27.83
CA PRO A 25 -5.11 22.21 26.48
C PRO A 25 -4.08 21.14 26.02
N GLY A 26 -4.45 20.30 25.05
CA GLY A 26 -3.68 19.16 24.60
C GLY A 26 -4.43 17.82 24.70
N ASP A 27 -5.51 17.75 25.47
CA ASP A 27 -6.36 16.55 25.59
C ASP A 27 -7.40 16.42 24.46
N TYR A 28 -7.35 17.32 23.47
CA TYR A 28 -8.25 17.23 22.32
C TYR A 28 -7.85 16.06 21.45
N LYS A 29 -8.72 15.01 21.40
CA LYS A 29 -8.52 13.81 20.62
C LYS A 29 -9.59 13.73 19.55
N ASP A 30 -9.18 13.37 18.35
CA ASP A 30 -10.11 13.03 17.28
C ASP A 30 -10.55 11.57 17.44
N GLY A 31 -11.51 11.35 18.33
CA GLY A 31 -12.07 10.05 18.62
C GLY A 31 -12.35 9.80 20.10
N ILE A 32 -13.19 8.81 20.38
CA ILE A 32 -13.62 8.44 21.73
C ILE A 32 -12.57 7.61 22.51
N TYR A 33 -11.52 7.14 21.85
CA TYR A 33 -10.43 6.34 22.45
C TYR A 33 -9.11 6.52 21.69
N ASP A 34 -7.99 6.21 22.34
CA ASP A 34 -6.67 6.22 21.72
C ASP A 34 -6.44 5.01 20.82
N LYS A 35 -5.89 5.26 19.63
CA LYS A 35 -5.61 4.22 18.63
C LYS A 35 -4.24 3.60 18.88
N GLU A 36 -4.12 2.64 19.79
CA GLU A 36 -2.84 2.01 20.14
C GLU A 36 -2.57 0.67 19.43
N ASN A 37 -3.63 -0.07 19.10
CA ASN A 37 -3.49 -1.47 18.65
C ASN A 37 -2.73 -1.64 17.34
N ALA A 38 -2.89 -0.72 16.37
CA ALA A 38 -2.21 -0.83 15.08
C ALA A 38 -0.72 -0.53 15.19
N VAL A 39 -0.33 0.44 16.02
CA VAL A 39 1.08 0.85 16.19
C VAL A 39 1.92 -0.28 16.79
N ASN A 40 1.32 -1.06 17.70
CA ASN A 40 1.98 -2.15 18.42
C ASN A 40 1.83 -3.51 17.72
N ARG A 41 1.10 -3.58 16.61
CA ARG A 41 0.82 -4.83 15.92
C ARG A 41 2.07 -5.39 15.27
N ARG A 42 2.28 -6.71 15.43
CA ARG A 42 3.39 -7.44 14.81
C ARG A 42 2.84 -8.30 13.67
N PHE A 43 3.63 -8.40 12.60
CA PHE A 43 3.33 -9.35 11.52
C PHE A 43 3.68 -10.79 11.95
N ILE A 44 3.01 -11.76 11.36
CA ILE A 44 3.30 -13.18 11.56
C ILE A 44 4.43 -13.56 10.59
N PRO A 45 5.63 -13.95 11.08
CA PRO A 45 6.72 -14.33 10.19
C PRO A 45 6.36 -15.59 9.41
N TYR A 46 6.90 -15.71 8.20
CA TYR A 46 6.79 -16.94 7.44
C TYR A 46 7.54 -18.07 8.16
N THR A 47 6.95 -19.26 8.16
CA THR A 47 7.63 -20.45 8.66
C THR A 47 8.82 -20.78 7.77
N HIS A 48 9.89 -21.30 8.37
CA HIS A 48 11.04 -21.77 7.62
C HIS A 48 10.60 -22.93 6.70
N LEU A 49 10.97 -22.85 5.43
CA LEU A 49 10.69 -23.84 4.41
C LEU A 49 12.03 -24.38 3.90
N ARG A 50 12.17 -25.71 3.85
CA ARG A 50 13.34 -26.36 3.25
C ARG A 50 13.03 -26.70 1.80
N GLU A 51 14.01 -26.60 0.93
CA GLU A 51 13.87 -26.96 -0.49
C GLU A 51 13.31 -28.36 -0.68
N GLY A 52 13.77 -29.33 0.11
CA GLY A 52 13.29 -30.71 0.06
C GLY A 52 11.85 -30.94 0.52
N ASP A 53 11.22 -29.95 1.17
CA ASP A 53 9.82 -30.01 1.61
C ASP A 53 8.86 -29.46 0.53
N VAL A 54 9.39 -28.77 -0.49
CA VAL A 54 8.62 -28.25 -1.62
C VAL A 54 8.56 -29.33 -2.71
N THR A 55 7.40 -29.91 -2.90
CA THR A 55 7.18 -30.94 -3.95
C THR A 55 6.64 -30.35 -5.22
N TRP A 56 6.01 -29.20 -5.15
CA TRP A 56 5.47 -28.48 -6.29
C TRP A 56 5.55 -26.97 -6.02
N GLU A 57 5.91 -26.23 -7.05
CA GLU A 57 5.99 -24.77 -7.01
C GLU A 57 5.57 -24.18 -8.35
N LYS A 58 4.84 -23.07 -8.30
CA LYS A 58 4.48 -22.30 -9.48
C LYS A 58 4.52 -20.81 -9.16
N ARG A 59 5.28 -20.05 -9.92
CA ARG A 59 5.33 -18.61 -9.81
C ARG A 59 4.33 -17.95 -10.73
N VAL A 60 3.58 -17.00 -10.18
CA VAL A 60 2.60 -16.21 -10.92
C VAL A 60 2.74 -14.73 -10.61
N TRP A 61 2.42 -13.90 -11.58
CA TRP A 61 2.30 -12.46 -11.42
C TRP A 61 0.84 -12.06 -11.53
N ARG A 62 0.40 -11.26 -10.58
CA ARG A 62 -0.99 -10.81 -10.50
C ARG A 62 -1.05 -9.29 -10.49
N ASP A 63 -1.95 -8.74 -11.25
CA ASP A 63 -2.24 -7.32 -11.25
C ASP A 63 -3.46 -7.05 -10.36
N VAL A 64 -3.26 -6.18 -9.37
CA VAL A 64 -4.28 -5.64 -8.47
C VAL A 64 -4.66 -4.26 -9.01
N ASP A 65 -5.77 -4.18 -9.75
CA ASP A 65 -6.25 -2.92 -10.34
C ASP A 65 -6.97 -2.07 -9.28
N MET A 66 -6.50 -0.84 -9.08
CA MET A 66 -7.04 0.08 -8.08
C MET A 66 -8.43 0.64 -8.44
N ARG A 67 -8.88 0.46 -9.67
CA ARG A 67 -10.24 0.85 -10.09
C ARG A 67 -11.31 -0.09 -9.57
N GLU A 68 -10.94 -1.33 -9.26
CA GLU A 68 -11.89 -2.28 -8.70
C GLU A 68 -12.35 -1.85 -7.31
N LYS A 69 -13.67 -1.92 -7.09
CA LYS A 69 -14.29 -1.47 -5.83
C LYS A 69 -13.71 -2.14 -4.59
N VAL A 70 -13.33 -3.40 -4.69
CA VAL A 70 -12.72 -4.17 -3.59
C VAL A 70 -11.35 -3.61 -3.22
N ASN A 71 -10.60 -3.08 -4.20
CA ASN A 71 -9.24 -2.58 -4.05
C ASN A 71 -9.18 -1.08 -3.67
N GLN A 72 -10.30 -0.35 -3.75
CA GLN A 72 -10.35 1.07 -3.41
C GLN A 72 -9.80 1.42 -2.01
N PRO A 73 -10.00 0.60 -0.96
CA PRO A 73 -9.39 0.86 0.34
C PRO A 73 -7.85 0.89 0.33
N LEU A 74 -7.19 0.26 -0.65
CA LEU A 74 -5.75 0.29 -0.84
C LEU A 74 -5.29 1.58 -1.53
N TYR A 75 -6.17 2.15 -2.38
CA TYR A 75 -5.89 3.34 -3.18
C TYR A 75 -6.11 4.65 -2.41
N TYR A 76 -7.24 4.74 -1.67
CA TYR A 76 -7.60 5.95 -0.92
C TYR A 76 -7.02 5.95 0.50
N PRO A 77 -6.65 7.15 1.04
CA PRO A 77 -6.84 8.48 0.48
C PRO A 77 -5.74 8.86 -0.52
N VAL A 78 -6.10 9.65 -1.53
CA VAL A 78 -5.13 10.25 -2.47
C VAL A 78 -4.46 11.47 -1.81
N GLU A 79 -5.23 12.26 -1.08
CA GLU A 79 -4.72 13.40 -0.32
C GLU A 79 -4.26 12.95 1.08
N PHE A 80 -3.36 13.74 1.68
CA PHE A 80 -2.90 13.44 3.03
C PHE A 80 -3.99 13.68 4.05
N VAL A 81 -4.41 12.61 4.72
CA VAL A 81 -5.39 12.64 5.81
C VAL A 81 -4.71 12.16 7.08
N THR A 82 -4.88 12.91 8.17
CA THR A 82 -4.32 12.54 9.47
C THR A 82 -4.83 11.17 9.92
N GLY A 83 -3.92 10.27 10.23
CA GLY A 83 -4.24 8.92 10.73
C GLY A 83 -4.61 7.89 9.66
N ARG A 84 -4.60 8.26 8.37
CA ARG A 84 -4.89 7.35 7.25
C ARG A 84 -3.93 7.57 6.10
N MET A 85 -3.42 6.48 5.54
CA MET A 85 -2.53 6.49 4.38
C MET A 85 -2.96 5.44 3.37
N SER A 86 -2.80 5.73 2.07
CA SER A 86 -2.94 4.74 1.02
C SER A 86 -1.73 3.79 1.02
N LEU A 87 -1.87 2.64 0.36
CA LEU A 87 -0.77 1.67 0.22
C LEU A 87 0.49 2.31 -0.35
N PHE A 88 0.34 3.14 -1.38
CA PHE A 88 1.47 3.83 -1.99
C PHE A 88 2.10 4.87 -1.05
N GLN A 89 1.31 5.63 -0.31
CA GLN A 89 1.82 6.60 0.66
C GLN A 89 2.63 5.90 1.76
N VAL A 90 2.17 4.73 2.21
CA VAL A 90 2.92 3.89 3.16
C VAL A 90 4.25 3.46 2.56
N LEU A 91 4.25 2.89 1.35
CA LEU A 91 5.49 2.50 0.66
C LEU A 91 6.44 3.69 0.48
N ALA A 92 5.96 4.79 -0.07
CA ALA A 92 6.76 5.99 -0.30
C ALA A 92 7.39 6.53 0.99
N LYS A 93 6.62 6.57 2.08
CA LYS A 93 7.10 7.01 3.40
C LYS A 93 8.30 6.17 3.87
N TYR A 94 8.17 4.84 3.87
CA TYR A 94 9.22 3.98 4.41
C TYR A 94 10.41 3.81 3.46
N ILE A 95 10.21 3.96 2.16
CA ILE A 95 11.29 4.03 1.18
C ILE A 95 12.10 5.32 1.37
N LEU A 96 11.44 6.48 1.49
CA LEU A 96 12.11 7.77 1.71
C LEU A 96 12.84 7.85 3.06
N GLN A 97 12.39 7.09 4.06
CA GLN A 97 13.09 6.91 5.34
C GLN A 97 14.26 5.92 5.27
N GLY A 98 14.48 5.27 4.13
CA GLY A 98 15.54 4.28 3.94
C GLY A 98 15.29 2.95 4.66
N GLN A 99 14.07 2.70 5.14
CA GLN A 99 13.71 1.47 5.85
C GLN A 99 13.30 0.33 4.90
N VAL A 100 12.85 0.67 3.69
CA VAL A 100 12.53 -0.27 2.62
C VAL A 100 13.35 0.11 1.40
N ILE A 101 13.98 -0.88 0.79
CA ILE A 101 14.76 -0.71 -0.44
C ILE A 101 13.82 -0.90 -1.62
N ALA A 102 13.84 0.06 -2.54
CA ALA A 102 13.18 -0.06 -3.83
C ALA A 102 14.18 -0.54 -4.90
N PHE A 103 13.70 -1.34 -5.82
CA PHE A 103 14.48 -1.93 -6.92
C PHE A 103 13.92 -1.49 -8.26
N ASN A 104 14.78 -1.47 -9.27
CA ASN A 104 14.35 -1.15 -10.62
C ASN A 104 13.78 -2.36 -11.36
N ASP A 105 14.07 -3.55 -10.89
CA ASP A 105 13.74 -4.83 -11.50
C ASP A 105 12.93 -5.76 -10.58
N GLU A 106 12.19 -6.68 -11.18
CA GLU A 106 11.39 -7.69 -10.46
C GLU A 106 12.24 -8.78 -9.78
N GLU A 107 13.54 -8.85 -10.11
CA GLU A 107 14.49 -9.82 -9.56
C GLU A 107 15.24 -9.30 -8.34
N PHE A 108 15.03 -8.03 -7.96
CA PHE A 108 15.67 -7.36 -6.81
C PHE A 108 17.20 -7.27 -6.88
N GLN A 109 17.74 -7.15 -8.10
CA GLN A 109 19.20 -7.10 -8.29
C GLN A 109 19.73 -5.67 -8.27
N ILE A 110 18.96 -4.71 -8.82
CA ILE A 110 19.39 -3.33 -8.99
C ILE A 110 18.62 -2.43 -8.02
N PRO A 111 19.20 -2.08 -6.85
CA PRO A 111 18.58 -1.15 -5.92
C PRO A 111 18.56 0.26 -6.52
N LEU A 112 17.46 0.98 -6.30
CA LEU A 112 17.31 2.36 -6.69
C LEU A 112 17.88 3.29 -5.61
N GLU A 113 18.62 4.32 -6.03
CA GLU A 113 19.05 5.39 -5.15
C GLU A 113 17.88 6.26 -4.71
N LEU A 114 17.97 6.84 -3.51
CA LEU A 114 16.92 7.73 -2.98
C LEU A 114 16.67 8.97 -3.85
N SER A 115 17.68 9.47 -4.54
CA SER A 115 17.58 10.56 -5.52
C SER A 115 16.65 10.17 -6.67
N ALA A 116 16.93 9.03 -7.30
CA ALA A 116 16.14 8.49 -8.41
C ALA A 116 14.68 8.16 -7.99
N ILE A 117 14.49 7.69 -6.75
CA ILE A 117 13.15 7.45 -6.21
C ILE A 117 12.39 8.77 -6.04
N ARG A 118 13.05 9.80 -5.48
CA ARG A 118 12.41 11.13 -5.33
C ARG A 118 11.98 11.70 -6.67
N ASP A 119 12.78 11.52 -7.71
CA ASP A 119 12.44 11.97 -9.06
C ASP A 119 11.28 11.16 -9.67
N LYS A 120 11.26 9.84 -9.42
CA LYS A 120 10.11 8.98 -9.81
C LYS A 120 8.83 9.29 -9.03
N LEU A 121 8.92 9.78 -7.79
CA LEU A 121 7.78 10.14 -6.93
C LEU A 121 7.24 11.54 -7.20
N LYS A 122 7.95 12.36 -7.95
CA LYS A 122 7.52 13.70 -8.35
C LYS A 122 7.22 13.70 -9.85
N LYS A 123 6.04 14.12 -10.22
CA LYS A 123 5.77 14.49 -11.59
C LYS A 123 5.97 16.00 -11.72
N CYS A 124 6.89 16.40 -12.58
CA CYS A 124 7.11 17.79 -12.90
C CYS A 124 6.54 18.04 -14.29
N ASP A 125 5.50 18.84 -14.37
CA ASP A 125 4.94 19.29 -15.62
C ASP A 125 5.53 20.68 -15.97
N SER A 126 5.94 20.85 -17.22
CA SER A 126 6.34 22.17 -17.72
C SER A 126 5.11 22.86 -18.29
N ALA A 127 4.69 23.93 -17.66
CA ALA A 127 3.67 24.82 -18.21
C ALA A 127 4.33 26.04 -18.84
N ASP A 128 3.96 26.35 -20.07
CA ASP A 128 4.38 27.59 -20.74
C ASP A 128 3.49 28.71 -20.19
N GLN A 129 4.08 29.63 -19.43
CA GLN A 129 3.39 30.82 -18.97
C GLN A 129 3.87 32.04 -19.76
N THR A 130 2.93 32.71 -20.41
CA THR A 130 3.21 33.95 -21.09
C THR A 130 3.35 35.05 -20.05
N SER A 131 4.51 35.70 -20.01
CA SER A 131 4.79 36.89 -19.23
C SER A 131 5.08 38.04 -20.15
N TYR A 132 4.67 39.24 -19.74
CA TYR A 132 4.94 40.45 -20.52
C TYR A 132 6.11 41.22 -19.85
N THR A 133 7.11 41.56 -20.66
CA THR A 133 8.17 42.47 -20.22
C THR A 133 7.62 43.88 -20.00
N PRO A 134 8.29 44.75 -19.21
CA PRO A 134 7.89 46.15 -19.08
C PRO A 134 7.80 46.93 -20.39
N GLU A 135 8.41 46.38 -21.43
CA GLU A 135 8.43 46.95 -22.81
C GLU A 135 7.28 46.43 -23.69
N GLY A 136 6.42 45.52 -23.14
CA GLY A 136 5.23 45.01 -23.82
C GLY A 136 5.48 43.80 -24.72
N GLU A 137 6.68 43.21 -24.72
CA GLU A 137 6.98 41.98 -25.46
C GLU A 137 6.50 40.73 -24.71
N GLU A 138 5.90 39.80 -25.45
CA GLU A 138 5.50 38.50 -24.91
C GLU A 138 6.74 37.59 -24.78
N VAL A 139 7.02 37.16 -23.53
CA VAL A 139 8.06 36.18 -23.26
C VAL A 139 7.41 34.92 -22.69
N VAL A 140 7.61 33.78 -23.35
CA VAL A 140 7.15 32.48 -22.87
C VAL A 140 8.18 31.97 -21.86
N ILE A 141 7.78 31.93 -20.58
CA ILE A 141 8.61 31.38 -19.50
C ILE A 141 8.12 29.97 -19.23
N LYS A 142 9.01 28.98 -19.29
CA LYS A 142 8.71 27.62 -18.88
C LYS A 142 8.79 27.53 -17.34
N ILE A 143 7.63 27.35 -16.73
CA ILE A 143 7.56 27.10 -15.28
C ILE A 143 7.46 25.60 -15.05
N PHE A 144 8.41 25.06 -14.29
CA PHE A 144 8.36 23.67 -13.83
C PHE A 144 7.59 23.60 -12.51
N GLN A 145 6.40 23.06 -12.57
CA GLN A 145 5.61 22.77 -11.37
C GLN A 145 5.71 21.28 -11.06
N CYS A 146 6.32 20.94 -9.92
CA CYS A 146 6.46 19.56 -9.48
C CYS A 146 5.41 19.27 -8.41
N ASP A 147 4.52 18.31 -8.67
CA ASP A 147 3.47 17.89 -7.75
C ASP A 147 3.61 16.38 -7.44
N SER A 148 3.73 16.05 -6.15
CA SER A 148 3.75 14.68 -5.67
C SER A 148 2.36 14.03 -5.66
N LEU A 149 1.28 14.82 -5.63
CA LEU A 149 -0.09 14.31 -5.67
C LEU A 149 -0.49 13.78 -7.05
N THR A 150 0.11 14.33 -8.11
CA THR A 150 -0.19 13.91 -9.47
C THR A 150 0.17 12.44 -9.67
N ILE A 151 1.30 11.98 -9.14
CA ILE A 151 1.70 10.58 -9.27
C ILE A 151 0.74 9.65 -8.51
N LEU A 152 0.25 10.07 -7.33
CA LEU A 152 -0.73 9.30 -6.56
C LEU A 152 -2.00 9.03 -7.38
N ARG A 153 -2.47 10.01 -8.14
CA ARG A 153 -3.64 9.90 -9.02
C ARG A 153 -3.40 9.00 -10.23
N GLN A 154 -2.16 8.87 -10.67
CA GLN A 154 -1.76 8.06 -11.82
C GLN A 154 -1.50 6.60 -11.47
N ILE A 155 -1.41 6.25 -10.17
CA ILE A 155 -1.24 4.86 -9.76
C ILE A 155 -2.48 4.08 -10.15
N ARG A 156 -2.27 3.04 -10.95
CA ARG A 156 -3.35 2.22 -11.48
C ARG A 156 -3.32 0.80 -10.98
N THR A 157 -2.12 0.23 -10.88
CA THR A 157 -1.97 -1.20 -10.65
C THR A 157 -0.80 -1.47 -9.71
N PHE A 158 -1.00 -2.39 -8.79
CA PHE A 158 0.08 -3.04 -8.07
C PHE A 158 0.23 -4.46 -8.61
N ARG A 159 1.42 -4.82 -9.04
CA ARG A 159 1.74 -6.17 -9.51
C ARG A 159 2.35 -6.97 -8.38
N LEU A 160 1.76 -8.09 -8.04
CA LEU A 160 2.27 -9.02 -7.03
C LEU A 160 2.97 -10.17 -7.73
N LYS A 161 4.21 -10.44 -7.31
CA LYS A 161 4.97 -11.64 -7.67
C LYS A 161 4.79 -12.65 -6.56
N GLU A 162 4.14 -13.77 -6.85
CA GLU A 162 3.74 -14.78 -5.88
C GLU A 162 4.33 -16.13 -6.22
N ASP A 163 4.79 -16.85 -5.20
CA ASP A 163 5.17 -18.25 -5.29
C ASP A 163 4.11 -19.11 -4.60
N TRP A 164 3.46 -19.96 -5.37
CA TRP A 164 2.53 -20.97 -4.92
C TRP A 164 3.29 -22.27 -4.79
N PHE A 165 3.26 -22.89 -3.63
CA PHE A 165 4.01 -24.12 -3.38
C PHE A 165 3.26 -25.04 -2.43
N PHE A 166 3.51 -26.33 -2.58
CA PHE A 166 2.98 -27.34 -1.69
C PHE A 166 4.03 -27.75 -0.66
N ASP A 167 3.71 -27.49 0.61
CA ASP A 167 4.53 -27.88 1.76
C ASP A 167 4.19 -29.32 2.16
N LYS A 168 5.12 -30.25 1.89
CA LYS A 168 4.96 -31.66 2.23
C LYS A 168 4.81 -31.93 3.72
N GLN A 169 5.42 -31.10 4.58
CA GLN A 169 5.35 -31.31 6.02
C GLN A 169 3.97 -30.96 6.57
N LYS A 170 3.37 -29.89 6.06
CA LYS A 170 2.03 -29.45 6.48
C LYS A 170 0.92 -30.08 5.61
N SER A 171 1.27 -30.64 4.47
CA SER A 171 0.32 -31.14 3.46
C SER A 171 -0.69 -30.07 3.01
N VAL A 172 -0.23 -28.84 2.82
CA VAL A 172 -1.07 -27.69 2.44
C VAL A 172 -0.42 -26.92 1.29
N LEU A 173 -1.25 -26.42 0.37
CA LEU A 173 -0.84 -25.45 -0.62
C LEU A 173 -0.76 -24.06 0.04
N GLU A 174 0.43 -23.50 0.10
CA GLU A 174 0.67 -22.16 0.61
C GLU A 174 1.04 -21.20 -0.54
N VAL A 175 0.80 -19.92 -0.34
CA VAL A 175 1.25 -18.86 -1.24
C VAL A 175 2.05 -17.82 -0.47
N ARG A 176 3.17 -17.40 -1.06
CA ARG A 176 3.98 -16.30 -0.52
C ARG A 176 4.13 -15.21 -1.55
N ILE A 177 3.83 -14.00 -1.14
CA ILE A 177 4.13 -12.82 -1.96
C ILE A 177 5.61 -12.52 -1.78
N VAL A 178 6.36 -12.56 -2.88
CA VAL A 178 7.79 -12.31 -2.92
C VAL A 178 8.08 -10.84 -3.20
N GLY A 179 7.32 -10.25 -4.12
CA GLY A 179 7.53 -8.87 -4.53
C GLY A 179 6.26 -8.13 -4.86
N MET A 180 6.36 -6.81 -4.81
CA MET A 180 5.30 -5.90 -5.20
C MET A 180 5.89 -4.82 -6.12
N GLY A 181 5.39 -4.73 -7.34
CA GLY A 181 5.70 -3.67 -8.31
C GLY A 181 4.61 -2.61 -8.32
N VAL A 182 5.01 -1.37 -8.44
CA VAL A 182 4.10 -0.21 -8.55
C VAL A 182 4.06 0.25 -9.99
N PHE A 183 2.85 0.36 -10.55
CA PHE A 183 2.63 0.76 -11.94
C PHE A 183 1.70 1.98 -11.99
N THR A 184 2.12 2.99 -12.74
CA THR A 184 1.32 4.16 -13.07
C THR A 184 0.77 4.02 -14.48
N TYR A 185 -0.34 4.66 -14.75
CA TYR A 185 -0.89 4.75 -16.09
C TYR A 185 -0.41 6.03 -16.76
N ASP A 186 0.17 5.88 -17.91
CA ASP A 186 0.59 6.99 -18.78
C ASP A 186 -0.51 7.23 -19.80
N ASP A 187 -1.23 8.35 -19.66
CA ASP A 187 -2.36 8.70 -20.52
C ASP A 187 -1.92 8.99 -21.98
N GLU A 188 -0.68 9.49 -22.17
CA GLU A 188 -0.15 9.79 -23.50
C GLU A 188 0.17 8.52 -24.30
N LYS A 189 0.65 7.49 -23.63
CA LYS A 189 1.04 6.21 -24.24
C LYS A 189 -0.02 5.13 -24.11
N GLU A 190 -1.12 5.41 -23.40
CA GLU A 190 -2.16 4.45 -23.07
C GLU A 190 -1.61 3.12 -22.48
N ALA A 191 -0.53 3.21 -21.72
CA ALA A 191 0.21 2.06 -21.23
C ALA A 191 0.54 2.16 -19.75
N LEU A 192 0.69 1.01 -19.11
CA LEU A 192 1.22 0.92 -17.75
C LEU A 192 2.73 1.14 -17.77
N ARG A 193 3.19 2.09 -16.95
CA ARG A 193 4.60 2.38 -16.73
C ARG A 193 5.03 1.85 -15.37
N GLU A 194 6.03 1.00 -15.37
CA GLU A 194 6.66 0.51 -14.16
C GLU A 194 7.44 1.62 -13.45
N GLN A 195 7.21 1.75 -12.15
CA GLN A 195 7.88 2.75 -11.34
C GLN A 195 9.04 2.12 -10.56
N PHE A 196 8.75 1.16 -9.71
CA PHE A 196 9.74 0.44 -8.92
C PHE A 196 9.14 -0.85 -8.34
N TRP A 197 10.02 -1.72 -7.89
CA TRP A 197 9.67 -2.93 -7.16
C TRP A 197 10.15 -2.84 -5.71
N VAL A 198 9.43 -3.52 -4.82
CA VAL A 198 9.84 -3.72 -3.43
C VAL A 198 9.77 -5.19 -3.07
N TYR A 199 10.73 -5.63 -2.26
CA TYR A 199 10.71 -6.97 -1.69
C TYR A 199 9.65 -7.04 -0.60
N PHE A 200 8.56 -7.77 -0.84
CA PHE A 200 7.36 -7.76 -0.01
C PHE A 200 7.63 -8.15 1.46
N PRO A 201 8.43 -9.20 1.78
CA PRO A 201 8.70 -9.54 3.16
C PRO A 201 9.33 -8.42 3.99
N SER A 202 10.13 -7.53 3.38
CA SER A 202 10.68 -6.35 4.07
C SER A 202 9.64 -5.28 4.37
N CYS A 203 8.54 -5.25 3.63
CA CYS A 203 7.45 -4.28 3.82
C CYS A 203 6.44 -4.72 4.90
N ARG A 204 6.34 -6.01 5.20
CA ARG A 204 5.35 -6.59 6.13
C ARG A 204 5.33 -5.94 7.52
N PRO A 205 6.49 -5.66 8.18
CA PRO A 205 6.52 -4.98 9.47
C PRO A 205 5.82 -3.61 9.46
N PHE A 206 5.90 -2.92 8.32
CA PHE A 206 5.31 -1.60 8.12
C PHE A 206 3.83 -1.72 7.75
N PHE A 207 3.46 -2.70 6.94
CA PHE A 207 2.07 -2.99 6.60
C PHE A 207 1.24 -3.39 7.81
N ALA A 208 1.83 -4.10 8.78
CA ALA A 208 1.16 -4.46 10.01
C ALA A 208 0.84 -3.27 10.92
N LYS A 209 1.61 -2.17 10.81
CA LYS A 209 1.44 -0.95 11.63
C LYS A 209 0.51 0.09 11.01
N ASN A 210 0.18 -0.04 9.73
CA ASN A 210 -0.65 0.93 9.01
C ASN A 210 -2.03 0.35 8.73
N GLU A 211 -3.06 1.10 9.12
CA GLU A 211 -4.46 0.69 9.00
C GLU A 211 -5.01 1.00 7.61
N VAL A 212 -5.89 0.13 7.14
CA VAL A 212 -6.69 0.30 5.93
C VAL A 212 -8.12 0.64 6.31
N PHE A 213 -8.74 1.50 5.51
CA PHE A 213 -10.13 1.87 5.71
C PHE A 213 -11.08 0.68 5.56
N ASN A 214 -11.95 0.51 6.54
CA ASN A 214 -13.04 -0.45 6.48
C ASN A 214 -14.36 0.28 6.28
N THR A 215 -15.00 0.06 5.13
CA THR A 215 -16.27 0.72 4.77
C THR A 215 -17.47 0.29 5.61
N LYS A 216 -17.35 -0.83 6.32
CA LYS A 216 -18.49 -1.41 7.06
C LYS A 216 -18.43 -1.16 8.56
N ASN A 217 -17.24 -0.98 9.11
CA ASN A 217 -17.09 -0.85 10.56
C ASN A 217 -15.77 -0.12 10.90
N ASP A 218 -15.86 1.09 11.41
CA ASP A 218 -14.71 1.91 11.78
C ASP A 218 -13.99 1.38 13.03
N SER A 219 -14.65 0.53 13.82
CA SER A 219 -14.04 -0.13 14.99
C SER A 219 -13.20 -1.35 14.61
N GLU A 220 -13.53 -2.05 13.52
CA GLU A 220 -12.73 -3.16 13.01
C GLU A 220 -11.53 -2.62 12.23
N ARG A 221 -10.36 -2.75 12.80
CA ARG A 221 -9.12 -2.24 12.23
C ARG A 221 -8.40 -3.33 11.48
N ARG A 222 -8.38 -3.17 10.16
CA ARG A 222 -7.60 -4.01 9.25
C ARG A 222 -6.31 -3.28 8.91
N THR A 223 -5.23 -4.03 8.85
CA THR A 223 -3.95 -3.52 8.36
C THR A 223 -3.74 -3.95 6.90
N PHE A 224 -2.80 -3.32 6.21
CA PHE A 224 -2.40 -3.78 4.88
C PHE A 224 -1.91 -5.22 4.91
N GLU A 225 -1.21 -5.61 5.99
CA GLU A 225 -0.77 -6.99 6.19
C GLU A 225 -1.94 -7.97 6.23
N ASP A 226 -3.03 -7.62 6.94
CA ASP A 226 -4.22 -8.48 7.01
C ASP A 226 -4.86 -8.68 5.64
N ILE A 227 -4.92 -7.62 4.81
CA ILE A 227 -5.52 -7.69 3.48
C ILE A 227 -4.73 -8.64 2.59
N PHE A 228 -3.40 -8.51 2.59
CA PHE A 228 -2.55 -9.38 1.78
C PHE A 228 -2.50 -10.81 2.31
N TRP A 229 -2.41 -10.98 3.61
CA TRP A 229 -2.41 -12.30 4.25
C TRP A 229 -3.70 -13.07 4.03
N LYS A 230 -4.85 -12.40 4.21
CA LYS A 230 -6.18 -12.99 4.01
C LYS A 230 -6.64 -12.95 2.56
N ARG A 231 -5.81 -12.41 1.66
CA ARG A 231 -6.10 -12.25 0.22
C ARG A 231 -7.43 -11.53 -0.05
N GLN A 232 -7.71 -10.47 0.71
CA GLN A 232 -8.93 -9.67 0.58
C GLN A 232 -8.79 -8.57 -0.47
N PHE A 233 -8.38 -8.95 -1.67
CA PHE A 233 -8.24 -8.07 -2.84
C PHE A 233 -8.65 -8.81 -4.11
N ALA A 234 -9.10 -8.07 -5.09
CA ALA A 234 -9.37 -8.59 -6.43
C ALA A 234 -8.13 -8.43 -7.30
N SER A 235 -7.81 -9.46 -8.08
CA SER A 235 -6.63 -9.47 -8.94
C SER A 235 -6.78 -10.43 -10.12
N THR A 236 -6.09 -10.12 -11.22
CA THR A 236 -6.00 -10.94 -12.42
C THR A 236 -4.57 -11.44 -12.62
N ILE A 237 -4.39 -12.70 -13.03
CA ILE A 237 -3.08 -13.23 -13.35
C ILE A 237 -2.67 -12.70 -14.73
N THR A 238 -1.49 -12.10 -14.81
CA THR A 238 -0.94 -11.53 -16.05
C THR A 238 0.20 -12.33 -16.63
N LYS A 239 0.86 -13.14 -15.80
CA LYS A 239 1.99 -13.98 -16.21
C LYS A 239 2.08 -15.19 -15.28
N GLU A 240 2.45 -16.32 -15.82
CA GLU A 240 2.94 -17.48 -15.08
C GLU A 240 4.35 -17.85 -15.54
N THR A 241 5.06 -18.64 -14.76
CA THR A 241 6.34 -19.20 -15.21
C THR A 241 6.09 -20.12 -16.40
N ASN A 242 6.59 -19.75 -17.56
CA ASN A 242 6.51 -20.52 -18.79
C ASN A 242 7.85 -20.54 -19.52
N VAL A 243 8.03 -21.48 -20.43
CA VAL A 243 9.28 -21.70 -21.17
C VAL A 243 9.71 -20.46 -21.98
N TYR A 244 8.74 -19.68 -22.44
CA TYR A 244 9.00 -18.51 -23.29
C TYR A 244 9.15 -17.21 -22.49
N GLY A 245 8.88 -17.22 -21.19
CA GLY A 245 8.88 -16.00 -20.35
C GLY A 245 7.80 -14.96 -20.72
N ARG A 246 6.78 -15.36 -21.52
CA ARG A 246 5.76 -14.45 -22.06
C ARG A 246 4.68 -14.11 -21.04
N ASN A 247 4.18 -12.87 -21.14
CA ASN A 247 2.94 -12.47 -20.48
C ASN A 247 1.72 -12.99 -21.24
N ILE A 248 0.58 -13.13 -20.53
CA ILE A 248 -0.67 -13.59 -21.15
C ILE A 248 -1.08 -12.68 -22.31
N ASN A 249 -0.92 -11.36 -22.16
CA ASN A 249 -1.30 -10.38 -23.18
C ASN A 249 -0.49 -10.47 -24.49
N GLU A 250 0.63 -11.19 -24.50
CA GLU A 250 1.44 -11.39 -25.70
C GLU A 250 0.88 -12.48 -26.63
N TYR A 251 0.15 -13.46 -26.08
CA TYR A 251 -0.44 -14.56 -26.85
C TYR A 251 -1.96 -14.62 -26.81
N SER A 252 -2.60 -13.90 -25.86
CA SER A 252 -4.05 -13.83 -25.72
C SER A 252 -4.47 -12.39 -25.43
N ARG A 253 -5.57 -11.91 -25.99
CA ARG A 253 -6.01 -10.52 -25.86
C ARG A 253 -7.47 -10.40 -25.43
N GLY A 254 -7.80 -9.30 -24.74
CA GLY A 254 -9.16 -9.00 -24.36
C GLY A 254 -9.78 -10.04 -23.43
N ILE A 255 -10.94 -10.58 -23.80
CA ILE A 255 -11.68 -11.58 -23.02
C ILE A 255 -10.89 -12.89 -22.92
N ASP A 256 -10.20 -13.30 -23.99
CA ASP A 256 -9.42 -14.54 -23.99
C ASP A 256 -8.26 -14.48 -22.99
N ALA A 257 -7.67 -13.30 -22.77
CA ALA A 257 -6.64 -13.12 -21.74
C ALA A 257 -7.21 -13.30 -20.31
N LEU A 258 -8.44 -12.86 -20.07
CA LEU A 258 -9.13 -13.08 -18.79
C LEU A 258 -9.48 -14.55 -18.58
N LEU A 259 -9.96 -15.23 -19.62
CA LEU A 259 -10.23 -16.68 -19.58
C LEU A 259 -8.96 -17.47 -19.32
N GLU A 260 -7.85 -17.07 -19.92
CA GLU A 260 -6.54 -17.70 -19.67
C GLU A 260 -6.05 -17.47 -18.24
N SER A 261 -6.24 -16.26 -17.70
CA SER A 261 -5.98 -15.97 -16.28
C SER A 261 -6.78 -16.87 -15.35
N ASP A 262 -8.07 -17.06 -15.63
CA ASP A 262 -8.94 -17.96 -14.87
C ASP A 262 -8.54 -19.43 -15.06
N ARG A 263 -8.12 -19.84 -16.26
CA ARG A 263 -7.60 -21.18 -16.51
C ARG A 263 -6.40 -21.49 -15.63
N ILE A 264 -5.42 -20.59 -15.59
CA ILE A 264 -4.22 -20.77 -14.75
C ILE A 264 -4.60 -20.87 -13.27
N LYS A 265 -5.52 -20.02 -12.81
CA LYS A 265 -6.04 -20.07 -11.44
C LYS A 265 -6.73 -21.40 -11.13
N MET A 266 -7.53 -21.90 -12.06
CA MET A 266 -8.21 -23.19 -11.91
C MET A 266 -7.25 -24.38 -11.98
N ASP A 267 -6.17 -24.29 -12.76
CA ASP A 267 -5.14 -25.34 -12.83
C ASP A 267 -4.42 -25.48 -11.47
N ILE A 268 -4.10 -24.36 -10.82
CA ILE A 268 -3.51 -24.38 -9.47
C ILE A 268 -4.50 -25.01 -8.46
N PHE A 269 -5.77 -24.62 -8.54
CA PHE A 269 -6.82 -25.16 -7.66
C PHE A 269 -7.04 -26.65 -7.88
N ARG A 270 -7.11 -27.11 -9.14
CA ARG A 270 -7.28 -28.53 -9.49
C ARG A 270 -6.11 -29.37 -9.00
N TRP A 271 -4.90 -28.85 -9.12
CA TRP A 271 -3.73 -29.56 -8.64
C TRP A 271 -3.82 -29.84 -7.13
N GLU A 272 -4.27 -28.86 -6.34
CA GLU A 272 -4.52 -29.05 -4.90
C GLU A 272 -5.63 -30.08 -4.67
N HIS A 273 -6.74 -29.96 -5.38
CA HIS A 273 -7.87 -30.88 -5.26
C HIS A 273 -7.51 -32.33 -5.60
N ASP A 274 -6.72 -32.53 -6.66
CA ASP A 274 -6.34 -33.86 -7.13
C ASP A 274 -5.40 -34.59 -6.16
N LEU A 275 -4.69 -33.86 -5.30
CA LEU A 275 -3.89 -34.47 -4.22
C LEU A 275 -4.75 -35.22 -3.16
N TRP A 276 -6.00 -34.88 -3.05
CA TRP A 276 -6.91 -35.46 -2.07
C TRP A 276 -7.81 -36.55 -2.64
N HIS A 277 -7.75 -36.77 -3.96
CA HIS A 277 -8.44 -37.88 -4.63
C HIS A 277 -7.50 -39.11 -4.73
N PHE A 278 -7.84 -40.13 -3.95
CA PHE A 278 -7.24 -41.45 -4.05
C PHE A 278 -8.12 -42.37 -4.89
#